data_2feb74aee81332eb798ca42ad85c22b2
#
_entry.id   2feb74aee81332eb798ca42ad85c22b2
#
_cell.length_a   1.000
_cell.length_b   1.000
_cell.length_c   1.000
_cell.angle_alpha   90.00
_cell.angle_beta   90.00
_cell.angle_gamma   90.00
#
_symmetry.space_group_name_H-M   'P 1'
#
loop_
_entity.id
_entity.type
_entity.pdbx_description
1 polymer ?
#
loop_
_entity_poly.entity_id
_entity_poly.type
_entity_poly.pdbx_seq_one_letter_code
_entity_poly.pdbx_strand_id
1 'polypeptide(L)'
;MGIFDKLFGSTPDYPELSQDDPAAGYLDSMRQPVEKFVSEISDQIEVVPASDTAYFFIGKPPKKFGIAWIGENGEIVNFRSLVEKKGLSMVSLEKLSDRLKEVYIQHQQEPRYSKTILDKKIVVTPSENLREDVKRIVDETVS
;
A
#
# COMPACT_ATOMS: atom_id res chain seq x y z
N MET A 1 18.21 -14.31 -9.76
CA MET A 1 18.45 -15.33 -8.77
C MET A 1 17.50 -15.17 -7.61
N GLY A 2 16.45 -15.98 -7.58
CA GLY A 2 15.41 -15.87 -6.57
C GLY A 2 15.88 -16.07 -5.13
N ILE A 3 16.90 -16.91 -4.93
CA ILE A 3 17.40 -17.19 -3.58
C ILE A 3 18.06 -15.94 -3.00
N PHE A 4 18.89 -15.27 -3.78
CA PHE A 4 19.53 -14.05 -3.32
C PHE A 4 18.54 -12.93 -3.05
N ASP A 5 17.56 -12.81 -3.91
CA ASP A 5 16.51 -11.81 -3.74
C ASP A 5 15.77 -12.00 -2.41
N LYS A 6 15.45 -13.25 -2.08
CA LYS A 6 14.79 -13.57 -0.82
C LYS A 6 15.66 -13.26 0.39
N LEU A 7 16.95 -13.59 0.30
CA LEU A 7 17.88 -13.37 1.39
C LEU A 7 18.09 -11.89 1.70
N PHE A 8 18.06 -11.05 0.67
CA PHE A 8 18.26 -9.61 0.83
C PHE A 8 16.94 -8.83 0.92
N GLY A 9 15.83 -9.53 1.03
CA GLY A 9 14.55 -8.88 1.21
C GLY A 9 14.00 -8.19 -0.01
N SER A 10 14.43 -8.59 -1.20
CA SER A 10 13.95 -8.03 -2.46
C SER A 10 12.46 -8.31 -2.64
N THR A 11 11.81 -7.46 -3.43
CA THR A 11 10.41 -7.65 -3.81
C THR A 11 10.22 -9.01 -4.48
N PRO A 12 9.22 -9.80 -4.05
CA PRO A 12 8.93 -11.07 -4.70
C PRO A 12 8.69 -10.91 -6.20
N ASP A 13 9.02 -11.95 -6.95
CA ASP A 13 8.92 -11.92 -8.39
C ASP A 13 7.51 -12.35 -8.84
N TYR A 14 6.59 -11.40 -8.85
CA TYR A 14 5.24 -11.60 -9.35
C TYR A 14 5.14 -11.23 -10.83
N PRO A 15 4.14 -11.78 -11.57
CA PRO A 15 3.93 -11.37 -12.95
C PRO A 15 3.63 -9.88 -13.05
N GLU A 16 4.02 -9.28 -14.14
CA GLU A 16 3.81 -7.85 -14.36
C GLU A 16 2.31 -7.54 -14.48
N LEU A 17 1.90 -6.42 -13.87
CA LEU A 17 0.51 -5.97 -13.94
C LEU A 17 0.16 -5.60 -15.38
N SER A 18 -0.97 -6.14 -15.88
CA SER A 18 -1.45 -5.82 -17.22
C SER A 18 -1.87 -4.36 -17.28
N GLN A 19 -1.54 -3.71 -18.39
CA GLN A 19 -1.98 -2.33 -18.64
C GLN A 19 -3.49 -2.23 -18.81
N ASP A 20 -4.15 -3.34 -19.13
CA ASP A 20 -5.59 -3.40 -19.28
C ASP A 20 -6.32 -3.55 -17.94
N ASP A 21 -5.60 -3.84 -16.87
CA ASP A 21 -6.19 -3.94 -15.54
C ASP A 21 -6.60 -2.54 -15.06
N PRO A 22 -7.80 -2.37 -14.49
CA PRO A 22 -8.22 -1.07 -13.97
C PRO A 22 -7.23 -0.47 -12.97
N ALA A 23 -6.52 -1.32 -12.20
CA ALA A 23 -5.52 -0.86 -11.25
C ALA A 23 -4.40 -0.09 -11.94
N ALA A 24 -3.99 -0.50 -13.13
CA ALA A 24 -2.97 0.22 -13.88
C ALA A 24 -3.44 1.64 -14.22
N GLY A 25 -4.69 1.76 -14.64
CA GLY A 25 -5.27 3.08 -14.92
C GLY A 25 -5.35 3.95 -13.68
N TYR A 26 -5.71 3.38 -12.54
CA TYR A 26 -5.75 4.12 -11.28
C TYR A 26 -4.37 4.68 -10.93
N LEU A 27 -3.33 3.84 -11.03
CA LEU A 27 -1.97 4.30 -10.74
C LEU A 27 -1.51 5.37 -11.71
N ASP A 28 -1.85 5.24 -12.99
CA ASP A 28 -1.50 6.24 -13.99
C ASP A 28 -2.18 7.58 -13.72
N SER A 29 -3.43 7.55 -13.27
CA SER A 29 -4.16 8.80 -12.97
C SER A 29 -3.59 9.53 -11.76
N MET A 30 -2.85 8.82 -10.90
CA MET A 30 -2.22 9.40 -9.71
C MET A 30 -0.69 9.37 -9.83
N ARG A 31 -0.18 9.45 -11.05
CA ARG A 31 1.24 9.25 -11.32
C ARG A 31 2.15 10.12 -10.44
N GLN A 32 1.88 11.42 -10.36
CA GLN A 32 2.77 12.32 -9.63
C GLN A 32 2.89 11.99 -8.14
N PRO A 33 1.79 11.88 -7.39
CA PRO A 33 1.91 11.52 -5.97
C PRO A 33 2.46 10.11 -5.76
N VAL A 34 2.13 9.16 -6.64
CA VAL A 34 2.65 7.80 -6.52
C VAL A 34 4.16 7.78 -6.74
N GLU A 35 4.65 8.44 -7.80
CA GLU A 35 6.09 8.48 -8.07
C GLU A 35 6.85 9.18 -6.96
N LYS A 36 6.31 10.28 -6.47
CA LYS A 36 6.93 11.01 -5.37
C LYS A 36 7.05 10.11 -4.14
N PHE A 37 5.97 9.44 -3.77
CA PHE A 37 5.98 8.54 -2.62
C PHE A 37 7.00 7.41 -2.78
N VAL A 38 6.98 6.74 -3.93
CA VAL A 38 7.90 5.63 -4.21
C VAL A 38 9.35 6.08 -4.14
N SER A 39 9.65 7.30 -4.63
CA SER A 39 11.01 7.82 -4.61
C SER A 39 11.54 8.10 -3.21
N GLU A 40 10.66 8.32 -2.24
CA GLU A 40 11.05 8.66 -0.88
C GLU A 40 11.16 7.44 0.04
N ILE A 41 10.68 6.28 -0.39
CA ILE A 41 10.62 5.07 0.44
C ILE A 41 11.69 4.09 -0.02
N SER A 42 12.54 3.65 0.90
CA SER A 42 13.57 2.64 0.60
C SER A 42 13.09 1.22 0.86
N ASP A 43 12.08 1.04 1.69
CA ASP A 43 11.53 -0.28 2.01
C ASP A 43 10.69 -0.83 0.87
N GLN A 44 10.34 -2.11 0.95
CA GLN A 44 9.42 -2.71 0.01
C GLN A 44 8.05 -2.06 0.11
N ILE A 45 7.37 -1.97 -1.01
CA ILE A 45 6.04 -1.35 -1.09
C ILE A 45 5.08 -2.32 -1.77
N GLU A 46 3.92 -2.49 -1.17
CA GLU A 46 2.79 -3.16 -1.81
C GLU A 46 1.65 -2.14 -1.89
N VAL A 47 1.14 -1.90 -3.09
CA VAL A 47 0.09 -0.90 -3.29
C VAL A 47 -1.24 -1.59 -3.62
N VAL A 48 -2.31 -1.09 -3.01
CA VAL A 48 -3.69 -1.47 -3.30
C VAL A 48 -4.36 -0.26 -3.93
N PRO A 49 -4.43 -0.20 -5.28
CA PRO A 49 -4.95 0.99 -5.96
C PRO A 49 -6.47 1.07 -5.88
N ALA A 50 -6.96 2.29 -5.83
CA ALA A 50 -8.40 2.60 -5.93
C ALA A 50 -8.57 3.74 -6.95
N SER A 51 -9.81 4.03 -7.30
CA SER A 51 -10.08 5.08 -8.30
C SER A 51 -9.70 6.47 -7.81
N ASP A 52 -9.73 6.70 -6.51
CA ASP A 52 -9.52 8.02 -5.91
C ASP A 52 -8.33 8.08 -4.96
N THR A 53 -7.70 6.95 -4.68
CA THR A 53 -6.52 6.91 -3.82
C THR A 53 -5.73 5.64 -4.07
N ALA A 54 -4.60 5.51 -3.40
CA ALA A 54 -3.84 4.27 -3.36
C ALA A 54 -3.40 4.05 -1.92
N TYR A 55 -3.55 2.81 -1.45
CA TYR A 55 -3.10 2.42 -0.11
C TYR A 55 -1.78 1.69 -0.24
N PHE A 56 -0.79 2.11 0.54
CA PHE A 56 0.56 1.55 0.46
C PHE A 56 0.87 0.81 1.76
N PHE A 57 1.19 -0.47 1.65
CA PHE A 57 1.75 -1.25 2.74
C PHE A 57 3.27 -1.21 2.58
N ILE A 58 3.95 -0.69 3.59
CA ILE A 58 5.40 -0.44 3.53
C ILE A 58 6.10 -1.42 4.45
N GLY A 59 7.04 -2.19 3.92
CA GLY A 59 7.79 -3.17 4.69
C GLY A 59 7.40 -4.59 4.33
N LYS A 60 7.16 -5.42 5.34
CA LYS A 60 6.89 -6.85 5.15
C LYS A 60 5.59 -7.27 5.82
N PRO A 61 4.42 -6.85 5.29
CA PRO A 61 3.16 -7.27 5.89
C PRO A 61 3.01 -8.80 5.79
N PRO A 62 2.30 -9.46 6.71
CA PRO A 62 1.58 -8.84 7.84
C PRO A 62 2.43 -8.70 9.11
N LYS A 63 3.70 -9.12 9.10
CA LYS A 63 4.50 -9.14 10.33
C LYS A 63 4.87 -7.74 10.82
N LYS A 64 5.45 -6.93 9.93
CA LYS A 64 5.89 -5.59 10.28
C LYS A 64 5.68 -4.70 9.07
N PHE A 65 4.85 -3.70 9.21
CA PHE A 65 4.55 -2.81 8.10
C PHE A 65 4.01 -1.47 8.58
N GLY A 66 4.20 -0.46 7.74
CA GLY A 66 3.51 0.80 7.88
C GLY A 66 2.41 0.90 6.85
N ILE A 67 1.54 1.88 7.02
CA ILE A 67 0.48 2.18 6.07
C ILE A 67 0.54 3.65 5.68
N ALA A 68 0.27 3.93 4.41
CA ALA A 68 0.12 5.29 3.93
C ALA A 68 -0.91 5.28 2.81
N TRP A 69 -1.50 6.44 2.53
CA TRP A 69 -2.40 6.57 1.39
C TRP A 69 -2.36 7.99 0.87
N ILE A 70 -2.95 8.19 -0.30
CA ILE A 70 -2.99 9.50 -0.95
C ILE A 70 -4.27 10.21 -0.51
N GLY A 71 -4.14 11.38 0.10
CA GLY A 71 -5.26 12.21 0.52
C GLY A 71 -5.87 13.00 -0.64
N GLU A 72 -6.90 13.78 -0.32
CA GLU A 72 -7.69 14.51 -1.33
C GLU A 72 -6.86 15.45 -2.20
N ASN A 73 -5.85 16.09 -1.61
CA ASN A 73 -5.02 17.06 -2.33
C ASN A 73 -3.72 16.44 -2.85
N GLY A 74 -3.65 15.11 -2.90
CA GLY A 74 -2.46 14.42 -3.34
C GLY A 74 -1.37 14.29 -2.29
N GLU A 75 -1.62 14.77 -1.08
CA GLU A 75 -0.67 14.63 0.02
C GLU A 75 -0.67 13.20 0.55
N ILE A 76 0.45 12.81 1.14
CA ILE A 76 0.58 11.48 1.74
C ILE A 76 0.10 11.53 3.19
N VAL A 77 -0.83 10.63 3.53
CA VAL A 77 -1.31 10.43 4.90
C VAL A 77 -0.66 9.16 5.43
N ASN A 78 -0.06 9.22 6.61
CA ASN A 78 0.58 8.08 7.27
C ASN A 78 0.39 8.18 8.77
N PHE A 79 0.98 7.25 9.54
CA PHE A 79 0.84 7.25 10.99
C PHE A 79 1.27 8.59 11.60
N ARG A 80 2.39 9.12 11.14
CA ARG A 80 2.91 10.38 11.67
C ARG A 80 1.94 11.54 11.43
N SER A 81 1.41 11.64 10.22
CA SER A 81 0.46 12.72 9.91
C SER A 81 -0.86 12.54 10.66
N LEU A 82 -1.27 11.30 10.93
CA LEU A 82 -2.46 11.05 11.72
C LEU A 82 -2.29 11.56 13.16
N VAL A 83 -1.12 11.36 13.75
CA VAL A 83 -0.83 11.90 15.07
C VAL A 83 -0.76 13.43 15.03
N GLU A 84 0.03 13.97 14.12
CA GLU A 84 0.32 15.42 14.10
C GLU A 84 -0.85 16.26 13.63
N LYS A 85 -1.61 15.78 12.65
CA LYS A 85 -2.69 16.57 12.03
C LYS A 85 -4.08 16.20 12.51
N LYS A 86 -4.30 14.94 12.85
CA LYS A 86 -5.61 14.46 13.28
C LYS A 86 -5.68 14.19 14.79
N GLY A 87 -4.55 14.24 15.48
CA GLY A 87 -4.52 14.04 16.92
C GLY A 87 -4.84 12.62 17.35
N LEU A 88 -4.63 11.63 16.50
CA LEU A 88 -4.92 10.25 16.87
C LEU A 88 -3.96 9.75 17.94
N SER A 89 -4.51 8.97 18.87
CA SER A 89 -3.71 8.38 19.95
C SER A 89 -2.93 7.16 19.47
N MET A 90 -1.92 6.78 20.24
CA MET A 90 -1.18 5.54 19.93
C MET A 90 -2.08 4.32 19.99
N VAL A 91 -3.06 4.32 20.89
CA VAL A 91 -4.02 3.21 20.99
C VAL A 91 -4.83 3.10 19.69
N SER A 92 -5.29 4.23 19.15
CA SER A 92 -6.02 4.23 17.88
C SER A 92 -5.17 3.72 16.73
N LEU A 93 -3.88 4.10 16.70
CA LEU A 93 -2.97 3.64 15.67
C LEU A 93 -2.70 2.14 15.77
N GLU A 94 -2.57 1.62 16.99
CA GLU A 94 -2.40 0.19 17.20
C GLU A 94 -3.62 -0.59 16.69
N LYS A 95 -4.81 -0.09 17.00
CA LYS A 95 -6.05 -0.71 16.52
C LYS A 95 -6.12 -0.69 14.99
N LEU A 96 -5.75 0.42 14.38
CA LEU A 96 -5.69 0.54 12.93
C LEU A 96 -4.75 -0.51 12.34
N SER A 97 -3.54 -0.58 12.89
CA SER A 97 -2.53 -1.54 12.44
C SER A 97 -3.01 -2.99 12.59
N ASP A 98 -3.61 -3.31 13.74
CA ASP A 98 -4.10 -4.67 13.99
C ASP A 98 -5.22 -5.05 13.03
N ARG A 99 -6.15 -4.15 12.76
CA ARG A 99 -7.25 -4.41 11.84
C ARG A 99 -6.74 -4.58 10.41
N LEU A 100 -5.78 -3.76 10.00
CA LEU A 100 -5.18 -3.89 8.67
C LEU A 100 -4.42 -5.21 8.54
N LYS A 101 -3.74 -5.62 9.61
CA LYS A 101 -3.04 -6.91 9.63
C LYS A 101 -4.02 -8.07 9.42
N GLU A 102 -5.14 -8.07 10.12
CA GLU A 102 -6.15 -9.11 9.99
C GLU A 102 -6.70 -9.17 8.57
N VAL A 103 -7.03 -8.03 8.00
CA VAL A 103 -7.57 -7.93 6.65
C VAL A 103 -6.53 -8.40 5.63
N TYR A 104 -5.29 -8.01 5.80
CA TYR A 104 -4.21 -8.45 4.93
C TYR A 104 -4.09 -9.98 4.92
N ILE A 105 -4.15 -10.58 6.11
CA ILE A 105 -4.08 -12.04 6.24
C ILE A 105 -5.28 -12.71 5.56
N GLN A 106 -6.48 -12.16 5.71
CA GLN A 106 -7.67 -12.69 5.08
C GLN A 106 -7.59 -12.68 3.56
N HIS A 107 -6.80 -11.77 2.98
CA HIS A 107 -6.67 -11.61 1.54
C HIS A 107 -5.30 -12.07 1.00
N GLN A 108 -4.60 -12.94 1.73
CA GLN A 108 -3.29 -13.43 1.28
C GLN A 108 -3.35 -14.25 -0.01
N GLN A 109 -4.50 -14.82 -0.32
CA GLN A 109 -4.66 -15.63 -1.53
C GLN A 109 -5.00 -14.79 -2.77
N GLU A 110 -5.23 -13.49 -2.60
CA GLU A 110 -5.51 -12.64 -3.73
C GLU A 110 -4.30 -12.54 -4.67
N PRO A 111 -4.54 -12.47 -5.99
CA PRO A 111 -3.44 -12.34 -6.93
C PRO A 111 -2.64 -11.07 -6.70
N ARG A 112 -1.33 -11.20 -6.84
CA ARG A 112 -0.40 -10.08 -6.74
C ARG A 112 0.39 -9.98 -8.02
N TYR A 113 0.75 -8.75 -8.36
CA TYR A 113 1.50 -8.44 -9.57
C TYR A 113 2.65 -7.52 -9.22
N SER A 114 3.53 -7.31 -10.20
CA SER A 114 4.62 -6.36 -10.04
C SER A 114 4.45 -5.19 -11.01
N LYS A 115 5.02 -4.06 -10.65
CA LYS A 115 5.11 -2.90 -11.52
C LYS A 115 6.37 -2.14 -11.16
N THR A 116 7.07 -1.65 -12.17
CA THR A 116 8.26 -0.82 -11.95
C THR A 116 7.86 0.65 -12.02
N ILE A 117 8.19 1.37 -10.95
CA ILE A 117 7.94 2.81 -10.86
C ILE A 117 9.25 3.46 -10.50
N LEU A 118 9.76 4.37 -11.36
CA LEU A 118 11.05 5.06 -11.17
C LEU A 118 12.17 4.07 -10.82
N ASP A 119 12.29 3.02 -11.62
CA ASP A 119 13.31 1.97 -11.48
C ASP A 119 13.17 1.12 -10.23
N LYS A 120 12.10 1.31 -9.44
CA LYS A 120 11.83 0.48 -8.28
C LYS A 120 10.68 -0.47 -8.57
N LYS A 121 10.91 -1.76 -8.30
CA LYS A 121 9.88 -2.78 -8.48
C LYS A 121 9.02 -2.83 -7.23
N ILE A 122 7.73 -2.62 -7.40
CA ILE A 122 6.76 -2.69 -6.30
C ILE A 122 5.74 -3.78 -6.57
N VAL A 123 5.05 -4.20 -5.50
CA VAL A 123 3.97 -5.18 -5.59
C VAL A 123 2.65 -4.44 -5.73
N VAL A 124 1.80 -4.90 -6.63
CA VAL A 124 0.46 -4.35 -6.83
C VAL A 124 -0.56 -5.43 -6.57
N THR A 125 -1.51 -5.16 -5.70
CA THR A 125 -2.60 -6.09 -5.37
C THR A 125 -3.92 -5.46 -5.82
N PRO A 126 -4.39 -5.78 -7.04
CA PRO A 126 -5.59 -5.16 -7.60
C PRO A 126 -6.87 -5.87 -7.13
N SER A 127 -6.96 -6.15 -5.84
CA SER A 127 -8.10 -6.83 -5.24
C SER A 127 -9.14 -5.81 -4.80
N GLU A 128 -10.31 -5.88 -5.40
CA GLU A 128 -11.42 -5.02 -5.01
C GLU A 128 -11.86 -5.29 -3.57
N ASN A 129 -11.89 -6.56 -3.18
CA ASN A 129 -12.28 -6.92 -1.82
C ASN A 129 -11.31 -6.40 -0.77
N LEU A 130 -10.01 -6.54 -1.00
CA LEU A 130 -9.01 -5.98 -0.10
C LEU A 130 -9.12 -4.47 -0.04
N ARG A 131 -9.26 -3.82 -1.18
CA ARG A 131 -9.40 -2.37 -1.26
C ARG A 131 -10.59 -1.87 -0.43
N GLU A 132 -11.75 -2.53 -0.57
CA GLU A 132 -12.95 -2.14 0.16
C GLU A 132 -12.76 -2.30 1.67
N ASP A 133 -12.13 -3.38 2.09
CA ASP A 133 -11.87 -3.62 3.50
C ASP A 133 -10.89 -2.60 4.08
N VAL A 134 -9.82 -2.29 3.35
CA VAL A 134 -8.85 -1.29 3.78
C VAL A 134 -9.51 0.08 3.88
N LYS A 135 -10.29 0.44 2.87
CA LYS A 135 -11.00 1.72 2.85
C LYS A 135 -11.92 1.86 4.07
N ARG A 136 -12.69 0.83 4.35
CA ARG A 136 -13.61 0.84 5.50
C ARG A 136 -12.85 1.06 6.81
N ILE A 137 -11.76 0.34 7.01
CA ILE A 137 -10.97 0.45 8.23
C ILE A 137 -10.36 1.84 8.38
N VAL A 138 -9.81 2.37 7.29
CA VAL A 138 -9.23 3.71 7.29
C VAL A 138 -10.31 4.76 7.60
N ASP A 139 -11.45 4.68 6.93
CA ASP A 139 -12.54 5.64 7.11
C ASP A 139 -13.06 5.63 8.55
N GLU A 140 -13.22 4.45 9.13
CA GLU A 140 -13.68 4.32 10.52
C GLU A 140 -12.67 4.88 11.52
N THR A 141 -11.39 4.82 11.19
CA THR A 141 -10.34 5.29 12.08
C THR A 141 -10.19 6.80 12.06
N VAL A 142 -10.29 7.41 10.88
CA VAL A 142 -9.99 8.84 10.72
C VAL A 142 -11.22 9.74 10.73
N SER A 143 -12.41 9.20 10.72
CA SER A 143 -13.64 10.01 10.76
C SER A 143 -14.13 10.31 12.17
#